data_54a5b22954b9a12341c546931138966e
#
_entry.id   54a5b22954b9a12341c546931138966e
#
_cell.length_a   1.000
_cell.length_b   1.000
_cell.length_c   1.000
_cell.angle_alpha   90.00
_cell.angle_beta   90.00
_cell.angle_gamma   90.00
#
_symmetry.space_group_name_H-M   'P 1'
#
loop_
_entity.id
_entity.type
_entity.pdbx_description
1 polymer ?
#
loop_
_entity_poly.entity_id
_entity_poly.type
_entity_poly.pdbx_seq_one_letter_code
_entity_poly.pdbx_strand_id
1 'polypeptide(L)'
;RLRADPFTDLLFNVLLSFTLLMFLAIIFMNPIPKTGVINPKAEYIITVSWKDNNPDDVDTYVQSPTGGLVWFRGKEEGFVHLDRDDRGLLNDTITVNGEKVQNPLNQEVVTLRAVVPGEYIVNIHYYATKTNQPIDVNVKVEKVNPQLEVIYYGTINLEKKGVEKTATRFNITQDGNVTVTGNLFKKLVPEN
;
A
#
# COMPACT_ATOMS: atom_id res chain seq x y z
N ARG A 1 -72.20 -22.64 0.98
CA ARG A 1 -71.57 -21.77 1.99
C ARG A 1 -70.33 -22.47 2.45
N LEU A 2 -69.18 -21.94 2.02
CA LEU A 2 -67.85 -22.31 2.56
C LEU A 2 -67.88 -21.91 4.03
N ARG A 3 -67.90 -22.90 4.95
CA ARG A 3 -67.69 -22.64 6.37
C ARG A 3 -66.24 -22.28 6.58
N ALA A 4 -65.95 -21.04 6.86
CA ALA A 4 -64.61 -20.66 7.30
C ALA A 4 -64.30 -21.40 8.61
N ASP A 5 -63.25 -22.19 8.63
CA ASP A 5 -62.74 -22.85 9.81
C ASP A 5 -61.84 -21.87 10.57
N PRO A 6 -62.24 -21.41 11.75
CA PRO A 6 -61.48 -20.43 12.52
C PRO A 6 -60.08 -20.89 12.87
N PHE A 7 -59.85 -22.20 12.98
CA PHE A 7 -58.53 -22.75 13.25
C PHE A 7 -57.62 -22.65 12.05
N THR A 8 -58.14 -22.97 10.86
CA THR A 8 -57.37 -22.84 9.59
C THR A 8 -57.05 -21.38 9.30
N ASP A 9 -57.96 -20.46 9.62
CA ASP A 9 -57.74 -19.02 9.43
C ASP A 9 -56.69 -18.48 10.40
N LEU A 10 -56.71 -18.92 11.66
CA LEU A 10 -55.65 -18.60 12.63
C LEU A 10 -54.30 -19.13 12.19
N LEU A 11 -54.23 -20.38 11.77
CA LEU A 11 -52.96 -21.01 11.31
C LEU A 11 -52.38 -20.29 10.09
N PHE A 12 -53.24 -19.90 9.14
CA PHE A 12 -52.83 -19.14 7.97
C PHE A 12 -52.26 -17.76 8.32
N ASN A 13 -52.90 -17.04 9.24
CA ASN A 13 -52.44 -15.75 9.70
C ASN A 13 -51.11 -15.84 10.47
N VAL A 14 -50.93 -16.87 11.28
CA VAL A 14 -49.66 -17.13 11.98
C VAL A 14 -48.54 -17.43 10.96
N LEU A 15 -48.83 -18.29 9.98
CA LEU A 15 -47.86 -18.63 8.91
C LEU A 15 -47.48 -17.40 8.09
N LEU A 16 -48.46 -16.57 7.72
CA LEU A 16 -48.22 -15.34 6.96
C LEU A 16 -47.34 -14.36 7.76
N SER A 17 -47.64 -14.19 9.05
CA SER A 17 -46.85 -13.34 9.95
C SER A 17 -45.42 -13.84 10.11
N PHE A 18 -45.24 -15.16 10.27
CA PHE A 18 -43.93 -15.78 10.35
C PHE A 18 -43.13 -15.58 9.04
N THR A 19 -43.79 -15.79 7.90
CA THR A 19 -43.15 -15.59 6.58
C THR A 19 -42.73 -14.15 6.39
N LEU A 20 -43.58 -13.19 6.78
CA LEU A 20 -43.23 -11.76 6.71
C LEU A 20 -42.03 -11.42 7.61
N LEU A 21 -42.02 -11.92 8.85
CA LEU A 21 -40.88 -11.70 9.76
C LEU A 21 -39.62 -12.34 9.26
N MET A 22 -39.70 -13.52 8.63
CA MET A 22 -38.58 -14.19 8.03
C MET A 22 -38.00 -13.38 6.87
N PHE A 23 -38.84 -12.81 5.98
CA PHE A 23 -38.37 -11.92 4.91
C PHE A 23 -37.71 -10.65 5.45
N LEU A 24 -38.30 -10.04 6.48
CA LEU A 24 -37.69 -8.89 7.14
C LEU A 24 -36.32 -9.26 7.75
N ALA A 25 -36.22 -10.40 8.43
CA ALA A 25 -34.96 -10.87 8.99
C ALA A 25 -33.89 -11.08 7.90
N ILE A 26 -34.26 -11.69 6.77
CA ILE A 26 -33.33 -11.89 5.63
C ILE A 26 -32.85 -10.54 5.06
N ILE A 27 -33.73 -9.54 4.92
CA ILE A 27 -33.39 -8.21 4.46
C ILE A 27 -32.39 -7.55 5.43
N PHE A 28 -32.62 -7.68 6.74
CA PHE A 28 -31.69 -7.11 7.74
C PHE A 28 -30.41 -7.93 7.93
N MET A 29 -30.42 -9.23 7.66
CA MET A 29 -29.24 -10.09 7.70
C MET A 29 -28.36 -9.96 6.45
N ASN A 30 -28.90 -9.40 5.36
CA ASN A 30 -28.13 -9.09 4.17
C ASN A 30 -27.80 -7.59 4.20
N PRO A 31 -26.78 -7.15 4.99
CA PRO A 31 -26.39 -5.76 4.99
C PRO A 31 -26.03 -5.43 3.55
N ILE A 32 -26.63 -4.37 3.01
CA ILE A 32 -26.17 -3.74 1.78
C ILE A 32 -24.65 -3.66 1.94
N PRO A 33 -23.86 -4.34 1.11
CA PRO A 33 -22.41 -4.25 1.22
C PRO A 33 -22.12 -2.77 1.24
N LYS A 34 -21.46 -2.31 2.31
CA LYS A 34 -20.93 -0.96 2.34
C LYS A 34 -20.06 -0.90 1.11
N THR A 35 -20.56 -0.28 0.06
CA THR A 35 -19.77 0.12 -1.11
C THR A 35 -18.87 1.24 -0.63
N GLY A 36 -17.96 0.89 0.27
CA GLY A 36 -16.71 1.56 0.38
C GLY A 36 -16.04 1.23 -0.95
N VAL A 37 -15.94 2.20 -1.83
CA VAL A 37 -15.05 2.09 -2.98
C VAL A 37 -13.66 1.96 -2.37
N ILE A 38 -13.27 0.72 -2.07
CA ILE A 38 -11.86 0.40 -1.93
C ILE A 38 -11.36 0.60 -3.35
N ASN A 39 -10.85 1.79 -3.60
CA ASN A 39 -10.18 2.07 -4.85
C ASN A 39 -8.75 1.51 -4.70
N PRO A 40 -8.47 0.27 -5.16
CA PRO A 40 -7.14 -0.32 -5.06
C PRO A 40 -6.17 0.29 -6.08
N LYS A 41 -6.59 1.35 -6.79
CA LYS A 41 -5.78 1.97 -7.82
C LYS A 41 -4.66 2.75 -7.17
N ALA A 42 -3.42 2.31 -7.44
CA ALA A 42 -2.27 3.16 -7.29
C ALA A 42 -2.33 4.24 -8.38
N GLU A 43 -2.16 5.49 -8.00
CA GLU A 43 -1.93 6.59 -8.93
C GLU A 43 -0.43 6.72 -9.25
N TYR A 44 0.39 6.48 -8.23
CA TYR A 44 1.85 6.42 -8.35
C TYR A 44 2.39 5.21 -7.62
N ILE A 45 3.48 4.67 -8.13
CA ILE A 45 4.26 3.59 -7.52
C ILE A 45 5.70 4.05 -7.39
N ILE A 46 6.23 3.90 -6.19
CA ILE A 46 7.65 4.09 -5.88
C ILE A 46 8.21 2.71 -5.62
N THR A 47 9.16 2.30 -6.45
CA THR A 47 9.84 1.02 -6.31
C THR A 47 11.28 1.28 -5.93
N VAL A 48 11.72 0.67 -4.85
CA VAL A 48 13.10 0.68 -4.38
C VAL A 48 13.62 -0.75 -4.44
N SER A 49 14.72 -0.98 -5.14
CA SER A 49 15.26 -2.34 -5.31
C SER A 49 16.78 -2.35 -5.23
N TRP A 50 17.31 -3.42 -4.70
CA TRP A 50 18.75 -3.65 -4.63
C TRP A 50 19.09 -5.07 -5.07
N LYS A 51 20.37 -5.40 -5.06
CA LYS A 51 20.84 -6.68 -5.59
C LYS A 51 20.11 -7.88 -4.99
N ASP A 52 19.61 -8.75 -5.85
CA ASP A 52 18.94 -9.99 -5.48
C ASP A 52 19.82 -10.85 -4.57
N ASN A 53 19.17 -11.55 -3.62
CA ASN A 53 19.84 -12.38 -2.61
C ASN A 53 20.86 -11.62 -1.72
N ASN A 54 20.82 -10.30 -1.70
CA ASN A 54 21.64 -9.52 -0.78
C ASN A 54 20.99 -9.57 0.62
N PRO A 55 21.74 -9.92 1.68
CA PRO A 55 21.18 -10.03 3.03
C PRO A 55 21.02 -8.70 3.75
N ASP A 56 21.41 -7.61 3.12
CA ASP A 56 21.37 -6.27 3.70
C ASP A 56 19.97 -5.66 3.58
N ASP A 57 19.61 -4.84 4.55
CA ASP A 57 18.29 -4.26 4.74
C ASP A 57 18.31 -2.76 4.40
N VAL A 58 17.48 -2.36 3.46
CA VAL A 58 17.35 -0.99 2.96
C VAL A 58 15.91 -0.53 3.10
N ASP A 59 15.69 0.49 3.93
CA ASP A 59 14.36 1.06 4.18
C ASP A 59 14.06 2.27 3.29
N THR A 60 12.83 2.36 2.86
CA THR A 60 12.28 3.50 2.15
C THR A 60 11.47 4.40 3.09
N TYR A 61 11.72 5.68 3.01
CA TYR A 61 10.99 6.73 3.73
C TYR A 61 10.34 7.66 2.71
N VAL A 62 9.03 7.85 2.80
CA VAL A 62 8.31 8.77 1.92
C VAL A 62 7.57 9.79 2.76
N GLN A 63 7.91 11.07 2.57
CA GLN A 63 7.18 12.17 3.15
C GLN A 63 6.17 12.72 2.15
N SER A 64 4.92 12.82 2.60
CA SER A 64 3.81 13.42 1.86
C SER A 64 3.80 14.95 1.96
N PRO A 65 3.04 15.65 1.09
CA PRO A 65 2.88 17.11 1.15
C PRO A 65 2.29 17.62 2.47
N THR A 66 1.54 16.78 3.18
CA THR A 66 0.94 17.09 4.49
C THR A 66 1.96 17.00 5.64
N GLY A 67 3.18 16.54 5.35
CA GLY A 67 4.22 16.29 6.34
C GLY A 67 4.18 14.88 6.95
N GLY A 68 3.18 14.08 6.60
CA GLY A 68 3.09 12.70 7.03
C GLY A 68 4.24 11.84 6.49
N LEU A 69 4.70 10.87 7.27
CA LEU A 69 5.85 10.03 6.95
C LEU A 69 5.44 8.56 6.90
N VAL A 70 5.69 7.92 5.76
CA VAL A 70 5.52 6.48 5.55
C VAL A 70 6.89 5.79 5.59
N TRP A 71 6.98 4.71 6.39
CA TRP A 71 8.18 3.94 6.62
C TRP A 71 7.81 2.59 7.30
N PHE A 72 8.75 1.71 7.59
CA PHE A 72 8.46 0.36 8.11
C PHE A 72 7.65 0.30 9.42
N ARG A 73 7.70 1.33 10.29
CA ARG A 73 6.88 1.38 11.52
C ARG A 73 5.55 2.12 11.32
N GLY A 74 5.45 2.98 10.33
CA GLY A 74 4.22 3.70 9.96
C GLY A 74 3.92 3.46 8.49
N LYS A 75 3.35 2.28 8.18
CA LYS A 75 3.19 1.81 6.81
C LYS A 75 2.11 2.55 6.01
N GLU A 76 1.31 3.36 6.67
CA GLU A 76 0.21 4.10 6.05
C GLU A 76 0.11 5.51 6.63
N GLU A 77 0.02 6.49 5.75
CA GLU A 77 -0.25 7.88 6.09
C GLU A 77 -1.07 8.54 4.98
N GLY A 78 -2.34 8.83 5.28
CA GLY A 78 -3.28 9.36 4.30
C GLY A 78 -3.46 8.40 3.12
N PHE A 79 -2.97 8.79 1.94
CA PHE A 79 -3.05 7.99 0.72
C PHE A 79 -1.72 7.34 0.32
N VAL A 80 -0.70 7.47 1.15
CA VAL A 80 0.61 6.86 0.94
C VAL A 80 0.71 5.58 1.75
N HIS A 81 1.09 4.48 1.11
CA HIS A 81 1.13 3.15 1.71
C HIS A 81 2.42 2.42 1.34
N LEU A 82 3.11 1.87 2.33
CA LEU A 82 4.21 0.92 2.13
C LEU A 82 3.60 -0.49 1.99
N ASP A 83 3.41 -0.92 0.76
CA ASP A 83 2.74 -2.20 0.45
C ASP A 83 3.68 -3.39 0.59
N ARG A 84 4.96 -3.20 0.33
CA ARG A 84 5.99 -4.21 0.52
C ARG A 84 7.17 -3.63 1.28
N ASP A 85 7.50 -4.26 2.40
CA ASP A 85 8.62 -3.98 3.28
C ASP A 85 9.52 -5.23 3.27
N ASP A 86 10.70 -5.09 2.73
CA ASP A 86 11.66 -6.17 2.50
C ASP A 86 12.86 -5.99 3.44
N ARG A 87 13.23 -7.05 4.13
CA ARG A 87 14.31 -7.05 5.13
C ARG A 87 15.53 -7.85 4.68
N GLY A 88 15.83 -7.81 3.41
CA GLY A 88 16.83 -8.68 2.81
C GLY A 88 16.38 -10.15 2.88
N LEU A 89 17.24 -11.08 3.26
CA LEU A 89 16.90 -12.52 3.31
C LEU A 89 15.95 -12.94 4.44
N LEU A 90 15.36 -12.02 5.18
CA LEU A 90 14.42 -12.34 6.26
C LEU A 90 13.00 -12.46 5.72
N ASN A 91 12.40 -13.65 5.88
CA ASN A 91 11.03 -13.96 5.47
C ASN A 91 10.75 -13.95 3.96
N ASP A 92 11.77 -14.18 3.14
CA ASP A 92 11.66 -14.22 1.68
C ASP A 92 10.98 -15.47 1.12
N THR A 93 10.29 -16.22 1.95
CA THR A 93 9.58 -17.42 1.51
C THR A 93 8.17 -17.04 1.07
N ILE A 94 7.89 -17.22 -0.21
CA ILE A 94 6.54 -17.12 -0.78
C ILE A 94 5.97 -18.51 -1.05
N THR A 95 4.66 -18.64 -1.03
CA THR A 95 3.99 -19.89 -1.39
C THR A 95 3.41 -19.76 -2.80
N VAL A 96 3.92 -20.59 -3.72
CA VAL A 96 3.45 -20.66 -5.10
C VAL A 96 2.87 -22.06 -5.33
N ASN A 97 1.59 -22.16 -5.68
CA ASN A 97 0.89 -23.43 -5.91
C ASN A 97 1.01 -24.44 -4.73
N GLY A 98 1.09 -23.93 -3.51
CA GLY A 98 1.24 -24.77 -2.30
C GLY A 98 2.69 -25.12 -1.92
N GLU A 99 3.66 -24.79 -2.76
CA GLU A 99 5.08 -24.99 -2.49
C GLU A 99 5.73 -23.71 -1.95
N LYS A 100 6.63 -23.88 -0.99
CA LYS A 100 7.44 -22.78 -0.46
C LYS A 100 8.62 -22.51 -1.38
N VAL A 101 8.67 -21.31 -1.95
CA VAL A 101 9.74 -20.86 -2.83
C VAL A 101 10.42 -19.66 -2.18
N GLN A 102 11.74 -19.63 -2.21
CA GLN A 102 12.48 -18.45 -1.77
C GLN A 102 12.39 -17.37 -2.86
N ASN A 103 11.98 -16.17 -2.46
CA ASN A 103 11.97 -15.01 -3.34
C ASN A 103 13.37 -14.35 -3.30
N PRO A 104 14.09 -14.30 -4.42
CA PRO A 104 15.41 -13.67 -4.45
C PRO A 104 15.37 -12.14 -4.51
N LEU A 105 14.18 -11.57 -4.81
CA LEU A 105 14.04 -10.15 -5.11
C LEU A 105 14.02 -9.30 -3.83
N ASN A 106 15.01 -8.43 -3.72
CA ASN A 106 15.06 -7.40 -2.71
C ASN A 106 14.38 -6.15 -3.23
N GLN A 107 13.19 -5.85 -2.70
CA GLN A 107 12.37 -4.77 -3.21
C GLN A 107 11.40 -4.23 -2.17
N GLU A 108 11.33 -2.91 -2.04
CA GLU A 108 10.25 -2.22 -1.35
C GLU A 108 9.35 -1.50 -2.33
N VAL A 109 8.07 -1.42 -1.98
CA VAL A 109 7.06 -0.79 -2.83
C VAL A 109 6.18 0.13 -1.99
N VAL A 110 6.16 1.40 -2.38
CA VAL A 110 5.26 2.40 -1.82
C VAL A 110 4.27 2.85 -2.89
N THR A 111 2.98 2.88 -2.55
CA THR A 111 1.94 3.36 -3.45
C THR A 111 1.30 4.65 -2.94
N LEU A 112 1.03 5.55 -3.87
CA LEU A 112 0.14 6.68 -3.66
C LEU A 112 -1.22 6.33 -4.28
N ARG A 113 -2.23 6.18 -3.44
CA ARG A 113 -3.58 5.73 -3.86
C ARG A 113 -4.51 6.86 -4.24
N ALA A 114 -4.09 8.10 -4.06
CA ALA A 114 -4.75 9.29 -4.55
C ALA A 114 -3.72 10.37 -4.87
N VAL A 115 -4.13 11.32 -5.71
CA VAL A 115 -3.33 12.50 -6.03
C VAL A 115 -3.57 13.55 -4.96
N VAL A 116 -2.55 13.80 -4.12
CA VAL A 116 -2.50 14.93 -3.20
C VAL A 116 -1.48 15.92 -3.74
N PRO A 117 -1.88 17.11 -4.15
CA PRO A 117 -0.95 18.12 -4.68
C PRO A 117 0.09 18.55 -3.64
N GLY A 118 1.31 18.76 -4.11
CA GLY A 118 2.42 19.22 -3.28
C GLY A 118 3.67 18.37 -3.44
N GLU A 119 4.67 18.63 -2.61
CA GLU A 119 5.97 18.00 -2.69
C GLU A 119 6.02 16.67 -1.93
N TYR A 120 6.53 15.66 -2.62
CA TYR A 120 6.87 14.36 -2.06
C TYR A 120 8.39 14.22 -1.99
N ILE A 121 8.88 13.61 -0.93
CA ILE A 121 10.31 13.36 -0.71
C ILE A 121 10.50 11.87 -0.49
N VAL A 122 11.41 11.27 -1.26
CA VAL A 122 11.76 9.86 -1.19
C VAL A 122 13.18 9.73 -0.69
N ASN A 123 13.36 9.17 0.50
CA ASN A 123 14.66 8.84 1.05
C ASN A 123 14.87 7.33 1.08
N ILE A 124 16.10 6.93 1.00
CA ILE A 124 16.58 5.58 1.24
C ILE A 124 17.55 5.58 2.40
N HIS A 125 17.42 4.59 3.26
CA HIS A 125 18.23 4.44 4.46
C HIS A 125 18.83 3.04 4.54
N TYR A 126 20.14 2.94 4.72
CA TYR A 126 20.82 1.68 4.93
C TYR A 126 20.63 1.23 6.39
N TYR A 127 19.53 0.54 6.66
CA TYR A 127 19.11 0.21 8.01
C TYR A 127 20.00 -0.82 8.68
N ALA A 128 20.24 -1.95 8.01
CA ALA A 128 21.09 -3.00 8.54
C ALA A 128 21.97 -3.63 7.46
N THR A 129 23.15 -4.09 7.85
CA THR A 129 24.06 -4.77 6.95
C THR A 129 24.63 -6.03 7.57
N LYS A 130 24.76 -7.08 6.77
CA LYS A 130 25.50 -8.32 7.08
C LYS A 130 26.77 -8.41 6.25
N THR A 131 26.80 -7.71 5.12
CA THR A 131 27.94 -7.72 4.21
C THR A 131 29.02 -6.72 4.60
N ASN A 132 28.65 -5.62 5.28
CA ASN A 132 29.51 -4.45 5.56
C ASN A 132 30.11 -3.83 4.30
N GLN A 133 29.40 -3.93 3.17
CA GLN A 133 29.80 -3.37 1.88
C GLN A 133 28.86 -2.24 1.47
N PRO A 134 29.32 -1.30 0.64
CA PRO A 134 28.44 -0.35 -0.03
C PRO A 134 27.39 -1.08 -0.86
N ILE A 135 26.20 -0.50 -0.97
CA ILE A 135 25.09 -1.06 -1.73
C ILE A 135 24.53 -0.04 -2.71
N ASP A 136 24.31 -0.48 -3.94
CA ASP A 136 23.62 0.30 -4.95
C ASP A 136 22.13 -0.02 -4.92
N VAL A 137 21.32 1.02 -4.81
CA VAL A 137 19.87 0.95 -4.71
C VAL A 137 19.26 1.68 -5.87
N ASN A 138 18.42 0.98 -6.63
CA ASN A 138 17.66 1.56 -7.73
C ASN A 138 16.34 2.09 -7.20
N VAL A 139 16.03 3.33 -7.53
CA VAL A 139 14.77 3.98 -7.18
C VAL A 139 14.05 4.38 -8.44
N LYS A 140 12.79 3.96 -8.54
CA LYS A 140 11.91 4.27 -9.66
C LYS A 140 10.60 4.86 -9.12
N VAL A 141 10.15 5.97 -9.70
CA VAL A 141 8.85 6.57 -9.45
C VAL A 141 8.06 6.53 -10.74
N GLU A 142 6.90 5.90 -10.71
CA GLU A 142 6.02 5.74 -11.86
C GLU A 142 4.64 6.32 -11.57
N LYS A 143 4.10 7.08 -12.50
CA LYS A 143 2.68 7.41 -12.59
C LYS A 143 1.99 6.25 -13.31
N VAL A 144 0.89 5.74 -12.76
CA VAL A 144 0.20 4.55 -13.29
C VAL A 144 -1.06 4.94 -14.07
N ASN A 145 -1.73 6.01 -13.65
CA ASN A 145 -2.97 6.48 -14.24
C ASN A 145 -2.84 7.87 -14.88
N PRO A 146 -3.45 8.12 -16.05
CA PRO A 146 -4.18 7.19 -16.92
C PRO A 146 -3.28 6.29 -17.76
N GLN A 147 -1.98 6.58 -17.81
CA GLN A 147 -0.98 5.83 -18.57
C GLN A 147 0.28 5.70 -17.74
N LEU A 148 0.99 4.59 -17.94
CA LEU A 148 2.26 4.35 -17.28
C LEU A 148 3.31 5.34 -17.80
N GLU A 149 3.86 6.14 -16.88
CA GLU A 149 4.92 7.10 -17.15
C GLU A 149 5.99 7.03 -16.07
N VAL A 150 7.25 6.88 -16.47
CA VAL A 150 8.37 6.92 -15.53
C VAL A 150 8.71 8.37 -15.23
N ILE A 151 8.46 8.79 -13.99
CA ILE A 151 8.73 10.14 -13.49
C ILE A 151 10.21 10.29 -13.09
N TYR A 152 10.74 9.26 -12.43
CA TYR A 152 12.13 9.25 -11.98
C TYR A 152 12.68 7.82 -12.03
N TYR A 153 13.93 7.72 -12.43
CA TYR A 153 14.74 6.52 -12.29
C TYR A 153 16.18 6.90 -11.98
N GLY A 154 16.75 6.32 -10.94
CA GLY A 154 18.12 6.59 -10.55
C GLY A 154 18.69 5.52 -9.63
N THR A 155 20.02 5.42 -9.60
CA THR A 155 20.74 4.55 -8.69
C THR A 155 21.44 5.38 -7.64
N ILE A 156 21.25 5.00 -6.38
CA ILE A 156 21.84 5.66 -5.22
C ILE A 156 22.78 4.67 -4.54
N ASN A 157 24.03 5.08 -4.38
CA ASN A 157 25.00 4.30 -3.61
C ASN A 157 24.91 4.67 -2.13
N LEU A 158 24.74 3.67 -1.27
CA LEU A 158 24.77 3.81 0.19
C LEU A 158 26.08 3.18 0.68
N GLU A 159 26.98 4.00 1.19
CA GLU A 159 28.37 3.62 1.47
C GLU A 159 28.50 2.73 2.70
N LYS A 160 27.59 2.88 3.68
CA LYS A 160 27.67 2.16 4.95
C LYS A 160 26.33 2.21 5.70
N LYS A 161 26.17 1.30 6.64
CA LYS A 161 25.04 1.29 7.57
C LYS A 161 24.81 2.66 8.22
N GLY A 162 23.53 3.07 8.31
CA GLY A 162 23.08 4.33 8.90
C GLY A 162 23.10 5.52 7.94
N VAL A 163 23.60 5.35 6.71
CA VAL A 163 23.52 6.41 5.69
C VAL A 163 22.09 6.54 5.20
N GLU A 164 21.58 7.77 5.21
CA GLU A 164 20.32 8.17 4.60
C GLU A 164 20.59 9.14 3.46
N LYS A 165 19.95 8.93 2.32
CA LYS A 165 20.03 9.83 1.17
C LYS A 165 18.65 10.10 0.58
N THR A 166 18.43 11.34 0.14
CA THR A 166 17.25 11.68 -0.67
C THR A 166 17.50 11.20 -2.09
N ALA A 167 16.70 10.26 -2.55
CA ALA A 167 16.76 9.75 -3.91
C ALA A 167 16.15 10.75 -4.89
N THR A 168 14.96 11.25 -4.56
CA THR A 168 14.27 12.23 -5.39
C THR A 168 13.27 13.04 -4.57
N ARG A 169 13.01 14.24 -5.07
CA ARG A 169 11.90 15.09 -4.65
C ARG A 169 11.08 15.41 -5.89
N PHE A 170 9.78 15.30 -5.79
CA PHE A 170 8.89 15.63 -6.89
C PHE A 170 7.63 16.32 -6.38
N ASN A 171 7.11 17.22 -7.19
CA ASN A 171 5.90 17.97 -6.90
C ASN A 171 4.78 17.51 -7.82
N ILE A 172 3.61 17.23 -7.25
CA ILE A 172 2.38 16.95 -7.99
C ILE A 172 1.50 18.20 -7.93
N THR A 173 1.05 18.66 -9.08
CA THR A 173 0.11 19.79 -9.18
C THR A 173 -1.33 19.33 -8.99
N GLN A 174 -2.27 20.27 -8.83
CA GLN A 174 -3.70 19.95 -8.75
C GLN A 174 -4.23 19.23 -10.01
N ASP A 175 -3.64 19.52 -11.16
CA ASP A 175 -3.99 18.88 -12.43
C ASP A 175 -3.31 17.49 -12.63
N GLY A 176 -2.58 17.02 -11.60
CA GLY A 176 -1.88 15.74 -11.65
C GLY A 176 -0.62 15.72 -12.51
N ASN A 177 -0.10 16.90 -12.89
CA ASN A 177 1.20 17.01 -13.54
C ASN A 177 2.32 16.83 -12.50
N VAL A 178 3.42 16.19 -12.90
CA VAL A 178 4.54 15.92 -12.01
C VAL A 178 5.79 16.62 -12.50
N THR A 179 6.51 17.22 -11.56
CA THR A 179 7.81 17.83 -11.83
C THR A 179 8.82 17.32 -10.80
N VAL A 180 9.93 16.74 -11.26
CA VAL A 180 11.06 16.40 -10.39
C VAL A 180 11.77 17.70 -10.00
N THR A 181 11.88 17.93 -8.69
CA THR A 181 12.46 19.17 -8.13
C THR A 181 13.92 18.99 -7.72
N GLY A 182 14.42 17.75 -7.73
CA GLY A 182 15.82 17.44 -7.42
C GLY A 182 15.96 16.36 -6.35
N ASN A 183 17.12 16.37 -5.70
CA ASN A 183 17.46 15.42 -4.64
C ASN A 183 18.14 16.09 -3.44
N LEU A 184 17.82 17.37 -3.21
CA LEU A 184 18.36 18.07 -2.05
C LEU A 184 18.00 17.30 -0.76
N PHE A 185 19.03 16.93 -0.02
CA PHE A 185 18.88 16.09 1.16
C PHE A 185 17.95 16.74 2.21
N LYS A 186 17.02 15.97 2.70
CA LYS A 186 16.22 16.26 3.90
C LYS A 186 16.18 15.02 4.76
N LYS A 187 16.58 15.14 6.03
CA LYS A 187 16.50 14.02 6.99
C LYS A 187 15.05 13.65 7.25
N LEU A 188 14.71 12.39 7.07
CA LEU A 188 13.38 11.82 7.36
C LEU A 188 13.44 10.73 8.43
N VAL A 189 14.59 10.08 8.61
CA VAL A 189 14.77 9.06 9.66
C VAL A 189 14.58 9.73 11.03
N PRO A 190 13.58 9.30 11.82
CA PRO A 190 13.33 9.85 13.15
C PRO A 190 14.53 9.68 14.07
N GLU A 191 14.78 10.66 14.92
CA GLU A 191 15.75 10.53 16.00
C GLU A 191 15.15 9.64 17.10
N ASN A 192 15.87 8.59 17.49
CA ASN A 192 15.46 7.69 18.58
C ASN A 192 15.61 8.36 19.94
#